data_fd77fa767a77621c644712d44f88de1c
#
_entry.id   fd77fa767a77621c644712d44f88de1c
#
_cell.length_a   1.000
_cell.length_b   1.000
_cell.length_c   1.000
_cell.angle_alpha   90.00
_cell.angle_beta   90.00
_cell.angle_gamma   90.00
#
_symmetry.space_group_name_H-M   'P 1'
#
loop_
_entity.id
_entity.type
_entity.pdbx_description
1 polymer ?
#
loop_
_entity_poly.entity_id
_entity_poly.type
_entity_poly.pdbx_seq_one_letter_code
_entity_poly.pdbx_strand_id
1 'polypeptide(L)'
;ILSSEKPADKMKEITDRLEQGILGLYESDRYADYLRTMSKFHDYSLNNTILIAMQGGNLVKGYKQWEKEFDRHVKPGEKAIKIIAPAPFTVKKQVEKIDPDTQKPVFDKNGKAVTEEKEIQIPAFRVVSVFDVSQTEGKELPDLGIEELTGDVEQYQDFFAALEKTSPFAMGFEALSGGVKGRCNYEEKRIFINEGMDELQNIKTAIHEIAHATLHDIDKDAPERPDRRTREVQAESVAYAVCQHYGLDTSDYSFGYIAGWSSGKELAELKGSLETIRSTAASLIDTIDGHFAEIQKAQDKEPVSYTH
;
A
#
# COMPACT_ATOMS: atom_id res chain seq x y z
N ILE A 1 20.02 -3.23 -14.67
CA ILE A 1 19.78 -4.25 -15.71
C ILE A 1 20.17 -5.59 -15.12
N LEU A 2 19.29 -6.60 -15.22
CA LEU A 2 19.63 -7.98 -14.83
C LEU A 2 20.64 -8.53 -15.85
N SER A 3 21.69 -9.17 -15.35
CA SER A 3 22.77 -9.73 -16.18
C SER A 3 22.50 -11.17 -16.59
N SER A 4 21.70 -11.90 -15.83
CA SER A 4 21.39 -13.30 -16.06
C SER A 4 20.49 -13.52 -17.27
N GLU A 5 20.71 -14.59 -18.04
CA GLU A 5 19.89 -14.93 -19.21
C GLU A 5 18.78 -15.93 -18.88
N LYS A 6 19.06 -16.92 -18.03
CA LYS A 6 18.09 -17.98 -17.70
C LYS A 6 17.02 -17.48 -16.73
N PRO A 7 15.76 -17.91 -16.88
CA PRO A 7 14.66 -17.44 -16.02
C PRO A 7 14.89 -17.65 -14.51
N ALA A 8 15.43 -18.80 -14.12
CA ALA A 8 15.72 -19.11 -12.71
C ALA A 8 16.80 -18.19 -12.13
N ASP A 9 17.86 -17.94 -12.91
CA ASP A 9 18.95 -17.06 -12.50
C ASP A 9 18.50 -15.59 -12.44
N LYS A 10 17.62 -15.17 -13.36
CA LYS A 10 16.97 -13.85 -13.30
C LYS A 10 16.12 -13.67 -12.03
N MET A 11 15.39 -14.70 -11.65
CA MET A 11 14.59 -14.65 -10.40
C MET A 11 15.49 -14.54 -9.18
N LYS A 12 16.58 -15.30 -9.14
CA LYS A 12 17.55 -15.20 -8.04
C LYS A 12 18.17 -13.80 -8.00
N GLU A 13 18.66 -13.30 -9.12
CA GLU A 13 19.30 -11.99 -9.21
C GLU A 13 18.34 -10.84 -8.76
N ILE A 14 17.08 -10.88 -9.18
CA ILE A 14 16.10 -9.84 -8.77
C ILE A 14 15.75 -9.95 -7.30
N THR A 15 15.71 -11.17 -6.74
CA THR A 15 15.47 -11.38 -5.31
C THR A 15 16.63 -10.89 -4.46
N ASP A 16 17.86 -11.22 -4.85
CA ASP A 16 19.07 -10.75 -4.17
C ASP A 16 19.16 -9.21 -4.18
N ARG A 17 18.84 -8.58 -5.31
CA ARG A 17 18.77 -7.10 -5.42
C ARG A 17 17.67 -6.50 -4.56
N LEU A 18 16.51 -7.15 -4.48
CA LEU A 18 15.41 -6.72 -3.62
C LEU A 18 15.82 -6.73 -2.14
N GLU A 19 16.49 -7.78 -1.68
CA GLU A 19 16.98 -7.87 -0.30
C GLU A 19 18.03 -6.81 0.02
N GLN A 20 18.98 -6.58 -0.87
CA GLN A 20 19.95 -5.48 -0.74
C GLN A 20 19.26 -4.10 -0.75
N GLY A 21 18.25 -3.95 -1.61
CA GLY A 21 17.44 -2.74 -1.68
C GLY A 21 16.70 -2.44 -0.39
N ILE A 22 16.12 -3.45 0.25
CA ILE A 22 15.44 -3.29 1.53
C ILE A 22 16.41 -2.82 2.62
N LEU A 23 17.59 -3.40 2.70
CA LEU A 23 18.60 -2.98 3.68
C LEU A 23 19.07 -1.53 3.46
N GLY A 24 19.23 -1.11 2.21
CA GLY A 24 19.60 0.26 1.86
C GLY A 24 18.44 1.28 1.87
N LEU A 25 17.20 0.82 2.04
CA LEU A 25 16.01 1.66 1.99
C LEU A 25 15.93 2.59 3.21
N TYR A 26 16.42 2.16 4.36
CA TYR A 26 16.32 2.87 5.63
C TYR A 26 17.34 4.02 5.80
N GLU A 27 17.91 4.50 4.70
CA GLU A 27 18.52 5.83 4.62
C GLU A 27 17.39 6.85 4.41
N SER A 28 17.45 8.00 5.10
CA SER A 28 16.36 8.98 5.20
C SER A 28 15.69 9.33 3.86
N ASP A 29 16.49 9.72 2.86
CA ASP A 29 15.97 10.18 1.58
C ASP A 29 15.37 9.03 0.75
N ARG A 30 16.00 7.88 0.77
CA ARG A 30 15.51 6.67 0.08
C ARG A 30 14.22 6.15 0.68
N TYR A 31 14.07 6.27 1.99
CA TYR A 31 12.85 5.87 2.67
C TYR A 31 11.66 6.76 2.29
N ALA A 32 11.86 8.07 2.27
CA ALA A 32 10.85 9.01 1.81
C ALA A 32 10.45 8.79 0.34
N ASP A 33 11.44 8.54 -0.54
CA ASP A 33 11.20 8.23 -1.96
C ASP A 33 10.43 6.92 -2.14
N TYR A 34 10.73 5.91 -1.33
CA TYR A 34 9.95 4.67 -1.34
C TYR A 34 8.50 4.90 -0.92
N LEU A 35 8.25 5.63 0.17
CA LEU A 35 6.90 5.94 0.63
C LEU A 35 6.12 6.77 -0.40
N ARG A 36 6.77 7.70 -1.08
CA ARG A 36 6.19 8.47 -2.18
C ARG A 36 5.83 7.58 -3.38
N THR A 37 6.69 6.62 -3.72
CA THR A 37 6.38 5.64 -4.76
C THR A 37 5.22 4.75 -4.33
N MET A 38 5.23 4.27 -3.09
CA MET A 38 4.18 3.42 -2.52
C MET A 38 2.80 4.12 -2.56
N SER A 39 2.74 5.42 -2.28
CA SER A 39 1.48 6.18 -2.32
C SER A 39 0.81 6.18 -3.69
N LYS A 40 1.60 6.08 -4.76
CA LYS A 40 1.12 6.01 -6.15
C LYS A 40 0.80 4.58 -6.60
N PHE A 41 1.37 3.58 -5.94
CA PHE A 41 1.31 2.17 -6.29
C PHE A 41 0.77 1.30 -5.16
N HIS A 42 -0.20 1.79 -4.41
CA HIS A 42 -0.76 1.08 -3.26
C HIS A 42 -1.35 -0.30 -3.63
N ASP A 43 -1.76 -0.52 -4.88
CA ASP A 43 -2.24 -1.81 -5.40
C ASP A 43 -1.13 -2.83 -5.72
N TYR A 44 0.13 -2.41 -5.76
CA TYR A 44 1.24 -3.31 -6.03
C TYR A 44 1.69 -4.04 -4.75
N SER A 45 2.21 -5.27 -4.93
CA SER A 45 2.84 -5.97 -3.81
C SER A 45 4.07 -5.22 -3.29
N LEU A 46 4.39 -5.39 -2.01
CA LEU A 46 5.57 -4.80 -1.39
C LEU A 46 6.83 -4.96 -2.25
N ASN A 47 7.12 -6.19 -2.69
CA ASN A 47 8.30 -6.48 -3.48
C ASN A 47 8.35 -5.66 -4.78
N ASN A 48 7.22 -5.54 -5.47
CA ASN A 48 7.16 -4.78 -6.72
C ASN A 48 7.24 -3.27 -6.47
N THR A 49 6.61 -2.76 -5.42
CA THR A 49 6.74 -1.34 -5.05
C THR A 49 8.19 -0.97 -4.77
N ILE A 50 8.92 -1.80 -4.03
CA ILE A 50 10.34 -1.59 -3.76
C ILE A 50 11.18 -1.69 -5.06
N LEU A 51 10.92 -2.70 -5.90
CA LEU A 51 11.63 -2.85 -7.18
C LEU A 51 11.39 -1.66 -8.12
N ILE A 52 10.18 -1.12 -8.16
CA ILE A 52 9.84 0.06 -8.95
C ILE A 52 10.59 1.29 -8.40
N ALA A 53 10.51 1.54 -7.10
CA ALA A 53 11.19 2.66 -6.44
C ALA A 53 12.71 2.63 -6.66
N MET A 54 13.34 1.47 -6.50
CA MET A 54 14.79 1.29 -6.72
C MET A 54 15.23 1.56 -8.16
N GLN A 55 14.32 1.44 -9.13
CA GLN A 55 14.58 1.67 -10.55
C GLN A 55 14.07 3.03 -11.03
N GLY A 56 13.61 3.90 -10.12
CA GLY A 56 13.17 5.27 -10.41
C GLY A 56 11.81 5.36 -11.11
N GLY A 57 10.97 4.33 -11.00
CA GLY A 57 9.63 4.32 -11.59
C GLY A 57 8.63 5.16 -10.78
N ASN A 58 7.75 5.84 -11.51
CA ASN A 58 6.69 6.68 -10.95
C ASN A 58 5.28 6.15 -11.23
N LEU A 59 4.98 5.83 -12.48
CA LEU A 59 3.74 5.21 -12.92
C LEU A 59 4.10 4.18 -14.00
N VAL A 60 4.01 2.91 -13.66
CA VAL A 60 4.48 1.84 -14.54
C VAL A 60 3.34 0.97 -15.04
N LYS A 61 3.42 0.57 -16.30
CA LYS A 61 2.53 -0.41 -16.94
C LYS A 61 3.30 -1.28 -17.91
N GLY A 62 2.73 -2.43 -18.26
CA GLY A 62 3.27 -3.28 -19.32
C GLY A 62 3.22 -2.59 -20.69
N TYR A 63 4.12 -2.96 -21.60
CA TYR A 63 4.22 -2.37 -22.94
C TYR A 63 2.86 -2.27 -23.66
N LYS A 64 2.13 -3.39 -23.72
CA LYS A 64 0.81 -3.44 -24.38
C LYS A 64 -0.29 -2.72 -23.63
N GLN A 65 -0.13 -2.53 -22.32
CA GLN A 65 -1.12 -1.81 -21.51
C GLN A 65 -1.05 -0.33 -21.77
N TRP A 66 0.14 0.22 -21.95
CA TRP A 66 0.32 1.61 -22.37
C TRP A 66 -0.44 1.93 -23.68
N GLU A 67 -0.35 1.02 -24.65
CA GLU A 67 -1.04 1.16 -25.94
C GLU A 67 -2.56 1.05 -25.80
N LYS A 68 -3.04 0.00 -25.12
CA LYS A 68 -4.46 -0.36 -25.10
C LYS A 68 -5.30 0.50 -24.15
N GLU A 69 -4.75 0.84 -22.98
CA GLU A 69 -5.50 1.50 -21.91
C GLU A 69 -5.31 3.02 -21.93
N PHE A 70 -4.16 3.50 -22.41
CA PHE A 70 -3.79 4.91 -22.32
C PHE A 70 -3.49 5.57 -23.68
N ASP A 71 -3.55 4.84 -24.80
CA ASP A 71 -3.20 5.34 -26.12
C ASP A 71 -1.80 5.99 -26.15
N ARG A 72 -0.86 5.33 -25.46
CA ARG A 72 0.55 5.72 -25.34
C ARG A 72 1.45 4.58 -25.76
N HIS A 73 2.62 4.92 -26.27
CA HIS A 73 3.63 3.93 -26.65
C HIS A 73 4.98 4.23 -26.03
N VAL A 74 5.73 3.17 -25.76
CA VAL A 74 7.07 3.26 -25.19
C VAL A 74 8.03 3.81 -26.24
N LYS A 75 8.81 4.81 -25.86
CA LYS A 75 9.82 5.43 -26.73
C LYS A 75 10.89 4.42 -27.15
N PRO A 76 11.40 4.48 -28.37
CA PRO A 76 12.47 3.63 -28.83
C PRO A 76 13.73 3.74 -27.95
N GLY A 77 14.36 2.61 -27.61
CA GLY A 77 15.61 2.58 -26.84
C GLY A 77 15.45 2.61 -25.32
N GLU A 78 14.23 2.76 -24.81
CA GLU A 78 13.96 2.79 -23.36
C GLU A 78 14.25 1.46 -22.69
N LYS A 79 14.80 1.52 -21.47
CA LYS A 79 15.15 0.36 -20.66
C LYS A 79 14.04 0.01 -19.70
N ALA A 80 13.47 -1.19 -19.84
CA ALA A 80 12.38 -1.65 -19.02
C ALA A 80 12.77 -1.79 -17.54
N ILE A 81 11.85 -1.36 -16.66
CA ILE A 81 11.84 -1.68 -15.23
C ILE A 81 11.47 -3.14 -15.07
N LYS A 82 12.18 -3.88 -14.22
CA LYS A 82 11.96 -5.30 -13.97
C LYS A 82 11.20 -5.50 -12.67
N ILE A 83 10.08 -6.20 -12.75
CA ILE A 83 9.25 -6.58 -11.61
C ILE A 83 8.95 -8.08 -11.63
N ILE A 84 8.32 -8.58 -10.58
CA ILE A 84 7.95 -9.99 -10.41
C ILE A 84 6.44 -10.13 -10.65
N ALA A 85 6.05 -11.02 -11.55
CA ALA A 85 4.63 -11.30 -11.80
C ALA A 85 4.31 -12.79 -11.58
N PRO A 86 3.09 -13.11 -11.11
CA PRO A 86 2.62 -14.48 -11.05
C PRO A 86 2.66 -15.14 -12.44
N ALA A 87 3.10 -16.38 -12.47
CA ALA A 87 3.13 -17.20 -13.68
C ALA A 87 2.79 -18.67 -13.30
N PRO A 88 1.61 -18.92 -12.71
CA PRO A 88 1.24 -20.27 -12.30
C PRO A 88 1.20 -21.19 -13.52
N PHE A 89 1.55 -22.46 -13.32
CA PHE A 89 1.45 -23.48 -14.34
C PHE A 89 0.72 -24.71 -13.81
N THR A 90 0.03 -25.40 -14.70
CA THR A 90 -0.77 -26.58 -14.37
C THR A 90 0.05 -27.85 -14.64
N VAL A 91 0.11 -28.73 -13.67
CA VAL A 91 0.67 -30.08 -13.84
C VAL A 91 -0.40 -31.12 -13.58
N LYS A 92 -0.37 -32.21 -14.35
CA LYS A 92 -1.20 -33.38 -14.12
C LYS A 92 -0.46 -34.28 -13.11
N LYS A 93 -1.10 -34.57 -12.00
CA LYS A 93 -0.55 -35.43 -10.96
C LYS A 93 -1.51 -36.54 -10.62
N GLN A 94 -0.96 -37.75 -10.50
CA GLN A 94 -1.72 -38.88 -9.98
C GLN A 94 -1.90 -38.68 -8.47
N VAL A 95 -3.15 -38.54 -8.04
CA VAL A 95 -3.52 -38.43 -6.63
C VAL A 95 -4.44 -39.57 -6.24
N GLU A 96 -4.46 -39.92 -4.96
CA GLU A 96 -5.40 -40.92 -4.48
C GLU A 96 -6.82 -40.42 -4.69
N LYS A 97 -7.67 -41.26 -5.26
CA LYS A 97 -9.08 -40.96 -5.42
C LYS A 97 -9.76 -40.97 -4.07
N ILE A 98 -10.38 -39.87 -3.72
CA ILE A 98 -11.12 -39.69 -2.46
C ILE A 98 -12.61 -39.83 -2.78
N ASP A 99 -13.29 -40.69 -2.05
CA ASP A 99 -14.75 -40.84 -2.12
C ASP A 99 -15.40 -39.53 -1.58
N PRO A 100 -16.29 -38.89 -2.35
CA PRO A 100 -16.85 -37.58 -1.99
C PRO A 100 -17.76 -37.62 -0.76
N ASP A 101 -18.37 -38.76 -0.48
CA ASP A 101 -19.35 -38.92 0.62
C ASP A 101 -18.64 -39.27 1.94
N THR A 102 -17.63 -40.14 1.86
CA THR A 102 -16.93 -40.64 3.04
C THR A 102 -15.62 -39.91 3.35
N GLN A 103 -15.14 -39.08 2.42
CA GLN A 103 -13.83 -38.36 2.50
C GLN A 103 -12.64 -39.31 2.74
N LYS A 104 -12.77 -40.60 2.33
CA LYS A 104 -11.71 -41.60 2.49
C LYS A 104 -11.17 -42.06 1.13
N PRO A 105 -9.88 -42.52 1.08
CA PRO A 105 -9.33 -43.11 -0.13
C PRO A 105 -10.14 -44.32 -0.63
N VAL A 106 -10.34 -44.40 -1.94
CA VAL A 106 -10.97 -45.52 -2.60
C VAL A 106 -9.92 -46.59 -2.90
N PHE A 107 -10.22 -47.85 -2.51
CA PHE A 107 -9.32 -48.98 -2.76
C PHE A 107 -9.93 -49.91 -3.83
N ASP A 108 -9.08 -50.53 -4.64
CA ASP A 108 -9.48 -51.57 -5.58
C ASP A 108 -9.72 -52.91 -4.85
N LYS A 109 -10.15 -53.93 -5.63
CA LYS A 109 -10.45 -55.29 -5.13
C LYS A 109 -9.21 -55.98 -4.50
N ASN A 110 -8.01 -55.48 -4.77
CA ASN A 110 -6.74 -56.00 -4.24
C ASN A 110 -6.22 -55.20 -3.06
N GLY A 111 -6.99 -54.24 -2.55
CA GLY A 111 -6.58 -53.36 -1.46
C GLY A 111 -5.57 -52.27 -1.84
N LYS A 112 -5.37 -51.99 -3.13
CA LYS A 112 -4.52 -50.91 -3.61
C LYS A 112 -5.33 -49.62 -3.79
N ALA A 113 -4.79 -48.49 -3.33
CA ALA A 113 -5.44 -47.21 -3.53
C ALA A 113 -5.64 -46.90 -5.04
N VAL A 114 -6.85 -46.55 -5.39
CA VAL A 114 -7.19 -46.13 -6.74
C VAL A 114 -6.67 -44.69 -6.89
N THR A 115 -5.97 -44.43 -7.99
CA THR A 115 -5.50 -43.06 -8.31
C THR A 115 -6.31 -42.47 -9.46
N GLU A 116 -6.44 -41.14 -9.41
CA GLU A 116 -7.00 -40.37 -10.52
C GLU A 116 -6.03 -39.26 -10.94
N GLU A 117 -6.07 -38.90 -12.22
CA GLU A 117 -5.28 -37.76 -12.72
C GLU A 117 -6.01 -36.48 -12.35
N LYS A 118 -5.35 -35.63 -11.59
CA LYS A 118 -5.87 -34.32 -11.18
C LYS A 118 -4.93 -33.21 -11.65
N GLU A 119 -5.52 -32.19 -12.23
CA GLU A 119 -4.78 -30.98 -12.57
C GLU A 119 -4.58 -30.13 -11.32
N ILE A 120 -3.32 -29.87 -11.01
CA ILE A 120 -2.91 -29.06 -9.86
C ILE A 120 -2.20 -27.81 -10.39
N GLN A 121 -2.69 -26.65 -9.99
CA GLN A 121 -1.99 -25.39 -10.26
C GLN A 121 -0.82 -25.23 -9.28
N ILE A 122 0.37 -25.12 -9.81
CA ILE A 122 1.57 -24.81 -9.03
C ILE A 122 1.84 -23.31 -9.15
N PRO A 123 1.87 -22.57 -8.03
CA PRO A 123 2.25 -21.17 -8.04
C PRO A 123 3.70 -21.02 -8.49
N ALA A 124 3.92 -20.13 -9.43
CA ALA A 124 5.24 -19.75 -9.88
C ALA A 124 5.27 -18.25 -10.20
N PHE A 125 6.47 -17.72 -10.32
CA PHE A 125 6.70 -16.32 -10.61
C PHE A 125 7.71 -16.17 -11.75
N ARG A 126 7.62 -15.08 -12.48
CA ARG A 126 8.57 -14.70 -13.53
C ARG A 126 8.89 -13.22 -13.47
N VAL A 127 10.09 -12.87 -13.93
CA VAL A 127 10.46 -11.47 -14.16
C VAL A 127 9.74 -10.97 -15.40
N VAL A 128 9.07 -9.83 -15.26
CA VAL A 128 8.40 -9.14 -16.37
C VAL A 128 8.94 -7.73 -16.54
N SER A 129 8.71 -7.17 -17.73
CA SER A 129 9.12 -5.82 -18.09
C SER A 129 7.93 -4.88 -18.03
N VAL A 130 8.09 -3.78 -17.32
CA VAL A 130 7.17 -2.64 -17.31
C VAL A 130 7.93 -1.37 -17.67
N PHE A 131 7.22 -0.32 -18.02
CA PHE A 131 7.80 0.96 -18.42
C PHE A 131 7.11 2.07 -17.67
N ASP A 132 7.89 3.05 -17.23
CA ASP A 132 7.40 4.24 -16.57
C ASP A 132 6.73 5.20 -17.56
N VAL A 133 5.81 6.01 -17.08
CA VAL A 133 5.14 7.02 -17.88
C VAL A 133 6.11 7.98 -18.59
N SER A 134 7.21 8.35 -17.95
CA SER A 134 8.26 9.20 -18.53
C SER A 134 8.95 8.57 -19.73
N GLN A 135 8.90 7.25 -19.83
CA GLN A 135 9.43 6.44 -20.94
C GLN A 135 8.43 6.28 -22.09
N THR A 136 7.27 6.93 -21.99
CA THR A 136 6.21 6.81 -22.99
C THR A 136 5.87 8.16 -23.61
N GLU A 137 5.28 8.14 -24.81
CA GLU A 137 4.72 9.28 -25.51
C GLU A 137 3.35 8.92 -26.08
N GLY A 138 2.50 9.91 -26.36
CA GLY A 138 1.14 9.73 -26.86
C GLY A 138 0.15 10.64 -26.14
N LYS A 139 -1.08 10.18 -25.98
CA LYS A 139 -2.16 10.94 -25.35
C LYS A 139 -1.79 11.34 -23.91
N GLU A 140 -2.17 12.55 -23.50
CA GLU A 140 -2.07 12.94 -22.10
C GLU A 140 -2.84 11.95 -21.24
N LEU A 141 -2.25 11.59 -20.08
CA LEU A 141 -2.95 10.72 -19.15
C LEU A 141 -4.22 11.44 -18.69
N PRO A 142 -5.34 10.71 -18.59
CA PRO A 142 -6.47 11.25 -17.87
C PRO A 142 -5.97 11.61 -16.46
N ASP A 143 -6.47 12.71 -15.95
CA ASP A 143 -6.30 13.03 -14.54
C ASP A 143 -6.73 11.77 -13.74
N LEU A 144 -5.82 11.17 -13.00
CA LEU A 144 -6.07 9.87 -12.34
C LEU A 144 -7.07 10.00 -11.19
N GLY A 145 -7.80 11.14 -11.14
CA GLY A 145 -8.85 11.35 -10.15
C GLY A 145 -8.32 11.38 -8.72
N ILE A 146 -7.01 11.55 -8.54
CA ILE A 146 -6.45 12.01 -7.29
C ILE A 146 -6.86 13.49 -7.25
N GLU A 147 -8.00 13.77 -6.66
CA GLU A 147 -8.36 15.15 -6.37
C GLU A 147 -7.31 15.67 -5.39
N GLU A 148 -6.30 16.35 -5.94
CA GLU A 148 -5.42 17.16 -5.11
C GLU A 148 -6.34 18.06 -4.31
N LEU A 149 -6.28 17.95 -2.99
CA LEU A 149 -7.02 18.86 -2.10
C LEU A 149 -6.49 20.26 -2.33
N THR A 150 -7.17 21.02 -3.17
CA THR A 150 -6.74 22.36 -3.63
C THR A 150 -6.97 23.47 -2.60
N GLY A 151 -7.23 23.10 -1.34
CA GLY A 151 -7.30 24.07 -0.25
C GLY A 151 -8.64 24.82 -0.15
N ASP A 152 -9.69 24.33 -0.81
CA ASP A 152 -11.04 24.85 -0.65
C ASP A 152 -11.64 24.36 0.67
N VAL A 153 -12.29 25.26 1.42
CA VAL A 153 -12.93 24.98 2.72
C VAL A 153 -14.00 23.87 2.58
N GLU A 154 -14.70 23.83 1.46
CA GLU A 154 -15.74 22.84 1.20
C GLU A 154 -15.15 21.43 1.02
N GLN A 155 -14.08 21.30 0.25
CA GLN A 155 -13.32 20.06 0.09
C GLN A 155 -12.69 19.57 1.42
N TYR A 156 -12.21 20.50 2.26
CA TYR A 156 -11.71 20.16 3.58
C TYR A 156 -12.77 19.46 4.42
N GLN A 157 -13.97 20.05 4.51
CA GLN A 157 -15.06 19.51 5.33
C GLN A 157 -15.48 18.12 4.87
N ASP A 158 -15.61 17.92 3.56
CA ASP A 158 -15.96 16.64 2.97
C ASP A 158 -14.89 15.58 3.19
N PHE A 159 -13.63 15.97 3.00
CA PHE A 159 -12.51 15.07 3.22
C PHE A 159 -12.38 14.72 4.71
N PHE A 160 -12.54 15.69 5.60
CA PHE A 160 -12.52 15.43 7.04
C PHE A 160 -13.68 14.52 7.48
N ALA A 161 -14.87 14.70 6.91
CA ALA A 161 -16.00 13.80 7.13
C ALA A 161 -15.73 12.37 6.59
N ALA A 162 -14.99 12.23 5.48
CA ALA A 162 -14.56 10.94 5.00
C ALA A 162 -13.55 10.28 5.95
N LEU A 163 -12.63 11.06 6.55
CA LEU A 163 -11.71 10.58 7.59
C LEU A 163 -12.46 10.12 8.84
N GLU A 164 -13.48 10.86 9.28
CA GLU A 164 -14.33 10.46 10.43
C GLU A 164 -15.03 9.12 10.17
N LYS A 165 -15.56 8.91 8.96
CA LYS A 165 -16.17 7.62 8.58
C LYS A 165 -15.15 6.48 8.45
N THR A 166 -13.92 6.78 8.07
CA THR A 166 -12.83 5.81 7.93
C THR A 166 -12.24 5.40 9.27
N SER A 167 -12.30 6.29 10.26
CA SER A 167 -11.71 6.07 11.58
C SER A 167 -12.39 4.93 12.34
N PRO A 168 -11.62 3.94 12.88
CA PRO A 168 -12.19 2.92 13.74
C PRO A 168 -12.64 3.48 15.11
N PHE A 169 -12.18 4.68 15.47
CA PHE A 169 -12.51 5.35 16.73
C PHE A 169 -13.25 6.66 16.45
N ALA A 170 -14.12 7.06 17.38
CA ALA A 170 -14.76 8.35 17.31
C ALA A 170 -13.72 9.49 17.39
N MET A 171 -13.84 10.48 16.51
CA MET A 171 -12.95 11.64 16.47
C MET A 171 -13.58 12.87 17.09
N GLY A 172 -12.76 13.78 17.61
CA GLY A 172 -13.20 15.06 18.16
C GLY A 172 -12.05 16.02 18.41
N PHE A 173 -12.41 17.30 18.57
CA PHE A 173 -11.43 18.35 18.90
C PHE A 173 -11.41 18.58 20.41
N GLU A 174 -10.22 18.83 20.95
CA GLU A 174 -9.99 19.13 22.36
C GLU A 174 -8.77 20.04 22.51
N ALA A 175 -8.79 20.93 23.48
CA ALA A 175 -7.63 21.76 23.80
C ALA A 175 -6.56 20.89 24.49
N LEU A 176 -5.56 20.42 23.73
CA LEU A 176 -4.48 19.58 24.22
C LEU A 176 -3.32 20.44 24.71
N SER A 177 -2.73 20.10 25.86
CA SER A 177 -1.59 20.81 26.43
C SER A 177 -0.24 20.30 25.91
N GLY A 178 0.84 21.09 26.07
CA GLY A 178 2.22 20.65 25.82
C GLY A 178 2.62 20.52 24.34
N GLY A 179 1.92 21.21 23.43
CA GLY A 179 2.27 21.19 21.99
C GLY A 179 1.88 19.88 21.28
N VAL A 180 1.05 19.04 21.91
CA VAL A 180 0.53 17.81 21.32
C VAL A 180 -0.49 18.18 20.26
N LYS A 181 -0.32 17.64 19.04
CA LYS A 181 -1.24 17.90 17.91
C LYS A 181 -2.45 16.97 17.92
N GLY A 182 -2.27 15.72 18.32
CA GLY A 182 -3.32 14.71 18.42
C GLY A 182 -3.00 13.63 19.45
N ARG A 183 -4.00 12.85 19.78
CA ARG A 183 -3.85 11.72 20.71
C ARG A 183 -4.88 10.63 20.40
N CYS A 184 -4.40 9.41 20.22
CA CYS A 184 -5.22 8.21 20.16
C CYS A 184 -5.40 7.61 21.56
N ASN A 185 -6.64 7.56 22.06
CA ASN A 185 -6.98 6.92 23.32
C ASN A 185 -7.62 5.55 23.06
N TYR A 186 -6.86 4.49 23.31
CA TYR A 186 -7.31 3.11 23.05
C TYR A 186 -8.34 2.60 24.06
N GLU A 187 -8.36 3.15 25.27
CA GLU A 187 -9.32 2.76 26.31
C GLU A 187 -10.71 3.33 26.04
N GLU A 188 -10.75 4.59 25.65
CA GLU A 188 -12.00 5.30 25.31
C GLU A 188 -12.44 5.07 23.85
N LYS A 189 -11.62 4.45 23.01
CA LYS A 189 -11.83 4.32 21.56
C LYS A 189 -12.10 5.66 20.90
N ARG A 190 -11.27 6.65 21.23
CA ARG A 190 -11.39 8.03 20.73
C ARG A 190 -10.08 8.59 20.26
N ILE A 191 -10.18 9.40 19.21
CA ILE A 191 -9.10 10.24 18.70
C ILE A 191 -9.43 11.69 19.07
N PHE A 192 -8.44 12.37 19.63
CA PHE A 192 -8.52 13.80 19.96
C PHE A 192 -7.54 14.56 19.07
N ILE A 193 -8.02 15.62 18.42
CA ILE A 193 -7.25 16.55 17.60
C ILE A 193 -7.18 17.87 18.34
N ASN A 194 -6.01 18.51 18.39
CA ASN A 194 -5.86 19.75 19.11
C ASN A 194 -6.63 20.89 18.41
N GLU A 195 -7.38 21.66 19.21
CA GLU A 195 -8.11 22.81 18.71
C GLU A 195 -7.16 23.92 18.20
N GLY A 196 -7.62 24.69 17.23
CA GLY A 196 -6.95 25.91 16.75
C GLY A 196 -5.80 25.69 15.77
N MET A 197 -5.57 24.46 15.29
CA MET A 197 -4.66 24.20 14.17
C MET A 197 -5.33 24.53 12.84
N ASP A 198 -4.53 24.76 11.79
CA ASP A 198 -5.04 24.93 10.45
C ASP A 198 -5.61 23.62 9.87
N GLU A 199 -6.39 23.72 8.78
CA GLU A 199 -7.08 22.60 8.16
C GLU A 199 -6.14 21.49 7.70
N LEU A 200 -5.03 21.85 7.07
CA LEU A 200 -4.02 20.89 6.62
C LEU A 200 -3.43 20.12 7.80
N GLN A 201 -3.10 20.82 8.89
CA GLN A 201 -2.56 20.17 10.08
C GLN A 201 -3.60 19.26 10.75
N ASN A 202 -4.89 19.66 10.76
CA ASN A 202 -5.95 18.81 11.26
C ASN A 202 -6.04 17.50 10.47
N ILE A 203 -6.02 17.56 9.14
CA ILE A 203 -6.04 16.37 8.26
C ILE A 203 -4.84 15.48 8.54
N LYS A 204 -3.63 16.04 8.54
CA LYS A 204 -2.38 15.27 8.76
C LYS A 204 -2.39 14.58 10.13
N THR A 205 -2.85 15.28 11.15
CA THR A 205 -2.99 14.74 12.51
C THR A 205 -4.06 13.65 12.56
N ALA A 206 -5.23 13.87 11.94
CA ALA A 206 -6.29 12.88 11.88
C ALA A 206 -5.80 11.57 11.24
N ILE A 207 -5.13 11.64 10.09
CA ILE A 207 -4.59 10.46 9.39
C ILE A 207 -3.57 9.72 10.27
N HIS A 208 -2.68 10.44 10.96
CA HIS A 208 -1.69 9.86 11.87
C HIS A 208 -2.38 9.11 13.04
N GLU A 209 -3.36 9.72 13.68
CA GLU A 209 -4.08 9.10 14.80
C GLU A 209 -4.98 7.93 14.33
N ILE A 210 -5.56 8.01 13.13
CA ILE A 210 -6.27 6.90 12.50
C ILE A 210 -5.32 5.73 12.23
N ALA A 211 -4.10 5.98 11.78
CA ALA A 211 -3.09 4.93 11.61
C ALA A 211 -2.77 4.25 12.95
N HIS A 212 -2.62 5.03 14.03
CA HIS A 212 -2.46 4.47 15.36
C HIS A 212 -3.66 3.64 15.79
N ALA A 213 -4.87 4.13 15.62
CA ALA A 213 -6.10 3.43 15.99
C ALA A 213 -6.27 2.11 15.22
N THR A 214 -5.88 2.11 13.93
CA THR A 214 -5.99 0.94 13.05
C THR A 214 -4.95 -0.12 13.37
N LEU A 215 -3.69 0.28 13.63
CA LEU A 215 -2.57 -0.63 13.77
C LEU A 215 -2.29 -1.08 15.20
N HIS A 216 -2.55 -0.23 16.17
CA HIS A 216 -1.98 -0.37 17.52
C HIS A 216 -3.02 -0.55 18.62
N ASP A 217 -4.29 -0.81 18.24
CA ASP A 217 -5.36 -1.21 19.15
C ASP A 217 -5.19 -2.68 19.59
N ILE A 218 -4.08 -2.92 20.26
CA ILE A 218 -3.65 -4.24 20.77
C ILE A 218 -3.46 -4.10 22.25
N ASP A 219 -3.79 -5.17 23.01
CA ASP A 219 -3.61 -5.22 24.47
C ASP A 219 -2.20 -4.74 24.85
N LYS A 220 -2.12 -3.96 25.94
CA LYS A 220 -0.85 -3.38 26.42
C LYS A 220 0.19 -4.45 26.72
N ASP A 221 -0.25 -5.61 27.20
CA ASP A 221 0.60 -6.71 27.65
C ASP A 221 0.78 -7.80 26.58
N ALA A 222 0.18 -7.62 25.40
CA ALA A 222 0.31 -8.57 24.30
C ALA A 222 1.75 -8.62 23.77
N PRO A 223 2.37 -9.82 23.69
CA PRO A 223 3.77 -9.97 23.26
C PRO A 223 4.00 -9.52 21.82
N GLU A 224 2.97 -9.57 20.98
CA GLU A 224 3.00 -9.10 19.57
C GLU A 224 2.90 -7.58 19.42
N ARG A 225 2.65 -6.84 20.52
CA ARG A 225 2.54 -5.39 20.46
C ARG A 225 3.89 -4.76 20.15
N PRO A 226 4.02 -3.99 19.05
CA PRO A 226 5.26 -3.32 18.72
C PRO A 226 5.68 -2.32 19.82
N ASP A 227 6.97 -2.13 20.00
CA ASP A 227 7.49 -1.08 20.89
C ASP A 227 7.02 0.32 20.43
N ARG A 228 7.12 1.30 21.32
CA ARG A 228 6.65 2.65 21.06
C ARG A 228 7.26 3.24 19.80
N ARG A 229 8.58 3.05 19.60
CA ARG A 229 9.29 3.63 18.47
C ARG A 229 8.83 3.03 17.14
N THR A 230 8.61 1.72 17.11
CA THR A 230 8.08 1.00 15.93
C THR A 230 6.67 1.49 15.61
N ARG A 231 5.82 1.71 16.61
CA ARG A 231 4.47 2.25 16.40
C ARG A 231 4.49 3.65 15.78
N GLU A 232 5.37 4.53 16.25
CA GLU A 232 5.53 5.87 15.67
C GLU A 232 6.04 5.80 14.22
N VAL A 233 7.05 4.96 13.93
CA VAL A 233 7.54 4.73 12.56
C VAL A 233 6.42 4.28 11.63
N GLN A 234 5.61 3.33 12.08
CA GLN A 234 4.50 2.80 11.27
C GLN A 234 3.42 3.86 11.03
N ALA A 235 2.95 4.54 12.08
CA ALA A 235 1.91 5.55 11.95
C ALA A 235 2.35 6.76 11.12
N GLU A 236 3.58 7.26 11.33
CA GLU A 236 4.12 8.38 10.56
C GLU A 236 4.33 8.02 9.09
N SER A 237 4.79 6.80 8.81
CA SER A 237 4.98 6.33 7.43
C SER A 237 3.66 6.14 6.69
N VAL A 238 2.64 5.59 7.35
CA VAL A 238 1.28 5.48 6.81
C VAL A 238 0.71 6.88 6.53
N ALA A 239 0.79 7.79 7.52
CA ALA A 239 0.29 9.15 7.36
C ALA A 239 0.98 9.90 6.21
N TYR A 240 2.30 9.79 6.10
CA TYR A 240 3.05 10.36 4.99
C TYR A 240 2.56 9.83 3.64
N ALA A 241 2.43 8.51 3.50
CA ALA A 241 2.02 7.90 2.25
C ALA A 241 0.58 8.29 1.86
N VAL A 242 -0.36 8.31 2.81
CA VAL A 242 -1.74 8.77 2.57
C VAL A 242 -1.76 10.24 2.18
N CYS A 243 -1.03 11.11 2.91
CA CYS A 243 -0.93 12.53 2.56
C CYS A 243 -0.33 12.76 1.17
N GLN A 244 0.71 12.02 0.80
CA GLN A 244 1.30 12.07 -0.55
C GLN A 244 0.33 11.63 -1.64
N HIS A 245 -0.53 10.65 -1.36
CA HIS A 245 -1.56 10.20 -2.29
C HIS A 245 -2.54 11.32 -2.63
N TYR A 246 -2.95 12.11 -1.65
CA TYR A 246 -3.87 13.24 -1.83
C TYR A 246 -3.19 14.57 -2.15
N GLY A 247 -1.90 14.57 -2.51
CA GLY A 247 -1.17 15.78 -2.89
C GLY A 247 -0.96 16.80 -1.74
N LEU A 248 -1.15 16.38 -0.49
CA LEU A 248 -0.96 17.26 0.67
C LEU A 248 0.52 17.59 0.88
N ASP A 249 0.82 18.80 1.35
CA ASP A 249 2.18 19.19 1.69
C ASP A 249 2.74 18.34 2.83
N THR A 250 3.82 17.63 2.54
CA THR A 250 4.53 16.74 3.47
C THR A 250 5.94 17.22 3.78
N SER A 251 6.26 18.46 3.49
CA SER A 251 7.60 19.04 3.67
C SER A 251 8.09 19.06 5.13
N ASP A 252 7.18 18.99 6.09
CA ASP A 252 7.46 18.93 7.53
C ASP A 252 7.76 17.50 8.04
N TYR A 253 7.54 16.46 7.24
CA TYR A 253 7.91 15.10 7.62
C TYR A 253 9.42 14.88 7.48
N SER A 254 10.01 14.22 8.45
CA SER A 254 11.43 13.89 8.47
C SER A 254 11.65 12.46 8.96
N PHE A 255 12.36 11.68 8.15
CA PHE A 255 12.73 10.30 8.48
C PHE A 255 14.19 10.13 8.91
N GLY A 256 14.82 11.21 9.40
CA GLY A 256 16.21 11.18 9.85
C GLY A 256 16.52 10.14 10.94
N TYR A 257 15.51 9.74 11.69
CA TYR A 257 15.62 8.72 12.73
C TYR A 257 15.53 7.27 12.21
N ILE A 258 15.15 7.07 10.93
CA ILE A 258 14.80 5.74 10.40
C ILE A 258 16.00 4.78 10.36
N ALA A 259 17.18 5.29 10.03
CA ALA A 259 18.41 4.50 10.02
C ALA A 259 18.73 3.95 11.42
N GLY A 260 18.55 4.77 12.45
CA GLY A 260 18.74 4.35 13.83
C GLY A 260 17.67 3.39 14.35
N TRP A 261 16.43 3.48 13.81
CA TRP A 261 15.37 2.53 14.14
C TRP A 261 15.60 1.15 13.50
N SER A 262 16.06 1.12 12.26
CA SER A 262 16.31 -0.12 11.50
C SER A 262 17.60 -0.83 11.93
N SER A 263 18.51 -0.14 12.61
CA SER A 263 19.80 -0.70 13.03
C SER A 263 19.62 -1.90 13.97
N GLY A 264 20.24 -3.02 13.60
CA GLY A 264 20.18 -4.27 14.37
C GLY A 264 18.91 -5.10 14.18
N LYS A 265 17.98 -4.66 13.33
CA LYS A 265 16.80 -5.45 13.00
C LYS A 265 17.07 -6.45 11.89
N GLU A 266 16.44 -7.62 12.01
CA GLU A 266 16.51 -8.67 11.00
C GLU A 266 15.72 -8.27 9.74
N LEU A 267 16.17 -8.75 8.57
CA LEU A 267 15.52 -8.46 7.29
C LEU A 267 14.02 -8.83 7.29
N ALA A 268 13.65 -9.92 7.94
CA ALA A 268 12.26 -10.37 8.05
C ALA A 268 11.41 -9.38 8.84
N GLU A 269 11.93 -8.79 9.92
CA GLU A 269 11.26 -7.77 10.72
C GLU A 269 11.07 -6.48 9.93
N LEU A 270 12.11 -6.05 9.20
CA LEU A 270 12.06 -4.88 8.33
C LEU A 270 11.01 -5.05 7.21
N LYS A 271 10.99 -6.21 6.56
CA LYS A 271 9.97 -6.54 5.56
C LYS A 271 8.57 -6.56 6.15
N GLY A 272 8.39 -7.14 7.33
CA GLY A 272 7.11 -7.18 8.02
C GLY A 272 6.58 -5.77 8.32
N SER A 273 7.44 -4.86 8.78
CA SER A 273 7.06 -3.48 9.03
C SER A 273 6.68 -2.73 7.74
N LEU A 274 7.43 -2.90 6.66
CA LEU A 274 7.10 -2.31 5.35
C LEU A 274 5.78 -2.84 4.79
N GLU A 275 5.48 -4.12 4.92
CA GLU A 275 4.21 -4.70 4.49
C GLU A 275 3.04 -4.17 5.31
N THR A 276 3.21 -4.04 6.63
CA THR A 276 2.22 -3.42 7.52
C THR A 276 1.91 -1.98 7.09
N ILE A 277 2.95 -1.17 6.85
CA ILE A 277 2.80 0.22 6.39
C ILE A 277 2.07 0.26 5.04
N ARG A 278 2.52 -0.55 4.07
CA ARG A 278 1.94 -0.60 2.72
C ARG A 278 0.47 -0.99 2.74
N SER A 279 0.15 -2.10 3.39
CA SER A 279 -1.22 -2.64 3.40
C SER A 279 -2.18 -1.71 4.14
N THR A 280 -1.73 -1.08 5.21
CA THR A 280 -2.54 -0.12 5.97
C THR A 280 -2.77 1.16 5.16
N ALA A 281 -1.73 1.72 4.55
CA ALA A 281 -1.88 2.91 3.70
C ALA A 281 -2.84 2.63 2.53
N ALA A 282 -2.69 1.49 1.84
CA ALA A 282 -3.59 1.08 0.76
C ALA A 282 -5.04 0.97 1.24
N SER A 283 -5.28 0.27 2.34
CA SER A 283 -6.63 0.12 2.91
C SER A 283 -7.25 1.45 3.32
N LEU A 284 -6.48 2.36 3.91
CA LEU A 284 -6.96 3.69 4.28
C LEU A 284 -7.30 4.51 3.04
N ILE A 285 -6.45 4.53 2.02
CA ILE A 285 -6.71 5.22 0.75
C ILE A 285 -8.01 4.72 0.12
N ASP A 286 -8.15 3.40 -0.08
CA ASP A 286 -9.35 2.81 -0.68
C ASP A 286 -10.62 3.15 0.10
N THR A 287 -10.55 3.14 1.44
CA THR A 287 -11.70 3.45 2.31
C THR A 287 -12.05 4.93 2.29
N ILE A 288 -11.05 5.82 2.34
CA ILE A 288 -11.24 7.27 2.26
C ILE A 288 -11.86 7.64 0.90
N ASP A 289 -11.32 7.11 -0.21
CA ASP A 289 -11.84 7.35 -1.56
C ASP A 289 -13.30 6.93 -1.67
N GLY A 290 -13.65 5.76 -1.11
CA GLY A 290 -15.02 5.27 -1.08
C GLY A 290 -15.96 6.22 -0.35
N HIS A 291 -15.62 6.66 0.86
CA HIS A 291 -16.43 7.57 1.65
C HIS A 291 -16.49 8.97 1.06
N PHE A 292 -15.38 9.47 0.55
CA PHE A 292 -15.34 10.78 -0.10
C PHE A 292 -16.25 10.84 -1.32
N ALA A 293 -16.18 9.83 -2.21
CA ALA A 293 -17.08 9.72 -3.35
C ALA A 293 -18.58 9.59 -2.97
N GLU A 294 -18.89 8.95 -1.84
CA GLU A 294 -20.26 8.87 -1.33
C GLU A 294 -20.77 10.24 -0.86
N ILE A 295 -19.93 11.01 -0.16
CA ILE A 295 -20.26 12.36 0.34
C ILE A 295 -20.54 13.28 -0.83
N GLN A 296 -19.66 13.34 -1.83
CA GLN A 296 -19.85 14.16 -3.02
C GLN A 296 -21.14 13.80 -3.79
N LYS A 297 -21.40 12.52 -4.00
CA LYS A 297 -22.64 12.05 -4.66
C LYS A 297 -23.93 12.41 -3.89
N ALA A 298 -23.85 12.56 -2.56
CA ALA A 298 -24.99 12.95 -1.75
C ALA A 298 -25.30 14.45 -1.93
N GLN A 299 -24.27 15.28 -2.02
CA GLN A 299 -24.42 16.73 -2.26
C GLN A 299 -24.96 17.04 -3.66
N ASP A 300 -24.49 16.33 -4.70
CA ASP A 300 -25.00 16.48 -6.08
C ASP A 300 -26.49 16.13 -6.22
N LYS A 301 -27.06 15.39 -5.28
CA LYS A 301 -28.48 14.98 -5.29
C LYS A 301 -29.41 15.92 -4.52
N GLU A 302 -28.89 16.81 -3.69
CA GLU A 302 -29.71 17.84 -3.05
C GLU A 302 -30.00 18.97 -4.07
N PRO A 303 -31.27 19.15 -4.50
CA PRO A 303 -31.60 20.22 -5.41
C PRO A 303 -31.42 21.57 -4.67
N VAL A 304 -30.65 22.48 -5.28
CA VAL A 304 -30.47 23.83 -4.81
C VAL A 304 -31.87 24.46 -4.65
N SER A 305 -32.39 24.50 -3.43
CA SER A 305 -33.63 25.19 -3.10
C SER A 305 -33.37 26.68 -3.19
N TYR A 306 -33.63 27.26 -4.35
CA TYR A 306 -33.72 28.71 -4.51
C TYR A 306 -34.98 29.17 -3.74
N THR A 307 -34.81 29.58 -2.51
CA THR A 307 -35.82 30.44 -1.84
C THR A 307 -35.69 31.83 -2.41
N HIS A 308 -36.72 32.21 -3.17
CA HIS A 308 -36.96 33.58 -3.61
C HIS A 308 -37.38 34.48 -2.45
#